data_f416a5903be5fe1d76e6be95479ac046
#
_entry.id   f416a5903be5fe1d76e6be95479ac046
#
_cell.length_a   1.000
_cell.length_b   1.000
_cell.length_c   1.000
_cell.angle_alpha   90.00
_cell.angle_beta   90.00
_cell.angle_gamma   90.00
#
_symmetry.space_group_name_H-M   'P 1'
#
loop_
_entity.id
_entity.type
_entity.pdbx_description
1 polymer ?
#
loop_
_entity_poly.entity_id
_entity_poly.type
_entity_poly.pdbx_seq_one_letter_code
_entity_poly.pdbx_strand_id
1 'polypeptide(L)'
;MSSVYKTKNLQGHERPIKQLKFSKDGKYIFSASADRKVIKWNYKNNSKDSVYMHNASVNVICLSNSNKYMLSGDGAGLIYVWDINTNENIKKITFDKLYNITSLNVSSDDTYFIMTCSERGKQNSFIAIYLLEDIIKIEKEEIKTETENKLQVPSEMKKNIKTEKAPNVFKQINCTKENTKFIKSCFTNMNKSILISREDGILEMYDFTNDTLISSEKFHTSEILDFDVNYENGIIITSSKDGEMSLINLNTFKLMNKFKPINPVRLLNSCQIAVIDNPYYVVPGMKSEISIDTLFDLNTMDITKLRYFENESDKEKAQKFKNKKQIVLACVGGGQDSKFVTTTQQKEGGFEIIIYNVFTGEKLAEFLDHFGPVNTLAVYKDIICSGGEDSSVKVHDIKHYLFS
;
A
#
# COMPACT_ATOMS: atom_id res chain seq x y z
N MET A 1 -5.13 34.96 -5.80
CA MET A 1 -4.50 34.09 -6.83
C MET A 1 -4.65 32.68 -6.32
N SER A 2 -5.47 31.85 -6.94
CA SER A 2 -5.65 30.46 -6.55
C SER A 2 -4.31 29.74 -6.69
N SER A 3 -3.72 29.29 -5.59
CA SER A 3 -2.57 28.40 -5.60
C SER A 3 -3.04 27.11 -6.29
N VAL A 4 -2.62 26.93 -7.54
CA VAL A 4 -2.88 25.71 -8.29
C VAL A 4 -2.14 24.61 -7.56
N TYR A 5 -2.89 23.76 -6.82
CA TYR A 5 -2.36 22.58 -6.17
C TYR A 5 -1.72 21.69 -7.23
N LYS A 6 -0.42 21.56 -7.17
CA LYS A 6 0.32 20.88 -8.23
C LYS A 6 0.39 19.39 -7.94
N THR A 7 -0.67 18.68 -8.29
CA THR A 7 -0.61 17.21 -8.39
C THR A 7 0.52 16.83 -9.33
N LYS A 8 1.45 15.99 -8.87
CA LYS A 8 2.45 15.39 -9.75
C LYS A 8 1.85 14.16 -10.42
N ASN A 9 2.00 14.07 -11.72
CA ASN A 9 1.57 12.94 -12.52
C ASN A 9 2.80 12.19 -13.05
N LEU A 10 3.04 10.97 -12.53
CA LEU A 10 4.13 10.11 -12.97
C LEU A 10 3.62 9.25 -14.12
N GLN A 11 4.04 9.57 -15.35
CA GLN A 11 3.60 8.87 -16.56
C GLN A 11 4.66 7.88 -17.04
N GLY A 12 4.21 6.68 -17.43
CA GLY A 12 5.13 5.70 -18.00
C GLY A 12 4.64 4.27 -18.02
N HIS A 13 3.52 3.98 -17.35
CA HIS A 13 2.79 2.74 -17.55
C HIS A 13 1.80 2.88 -18.70
N GLU A 14 1.53 1.76 -19.38
CA GLU A 14 0.63 1.67 -20.53
C GLU A 14 -0.68 0.96 -20.19
N ARG A 15 -0.76 0.38 -19.00
CA ARG A 15 -1.91 -0.39 -18.50
C ARG A 15 -2.17 -0.09 -17.03
N PRO A 16 -3.33 -0.48 -16.50
CA PRO A 16 -3.72 -0.23 -15.11
C PRO A 16 -2.64 -0.51 -14.08
N ILE A 17 -2.53 0.40 -13.13
CA ILE A 17 -1.71 0.21 -11.93
C ILE A 17 -2.44 -0.75 -10.99
N LYS A 18 -1.74 -1.77 -10.53
CA LYS A 18 -2.29 -2.78 -9.60
C LYS A 18 -1.90 -2.53 -8.16
N GLN A 19 -0.65 -2.11 -7.92
CA GLN A 19 -0.21 -1.82 -6.56
C GLN A 19 0.88 -0.74 -6.54
N LEU A 20 0.88 0.03 -5.45
CA LEU A 20 1.89 1.03 -5.12
C LEU A 20 2.53 0.74 -3.77
N LYS A 21 3.82 1.01 -3.64
CA LYS A 21 4.55 0.99 -2.37
C LYS A 21 5.59 2.11 -2.34
N PHE A 22 5.71 2.77 -1.19
CA PHE A 22 6.87 3.61 -0.91
C PHE A 22 8.06 2.77 -0.44
N SER A 23 9.28 3.18 -0.80
CA SER A 23 10.46 2.73 -0.08
C SER A 23 10.38 3.17 1.39
N LYS A 24 10.99 2.41 2.30
CA LYS A 24 10.92 2.69 3.76
C LYS A 24 11.50 4.05 4.14
N ASP A 25 12.45 4.56 3.35
CA ASP A 25 13.03 5.89 3.52
C ASP A 25 12.21 7.01 2.83
N GLY A 26 11.13 6.65 2.14
CA GLY A 26 10.24 7.57 1.43
C GLY A 26 10.87 8.30 0.25
N LYS A 27 12.00 7.81 -0.29
CA LYS A 27 12.64 8.46 -1.44
C LYS A 27 12.02 8.06 -2.77
N TYR A 28 11.57 6.81 -2.86
CA TYR A 28 11.08 6.21 -4.08
C TYR A 28 9.65 5.68 -3.93
N ILE A 29 8.94 5.67 -5.04
CA ILE A 29 7.67 4.98 -5.21
C ILE A 29 7.89 3.83 -6.16
N PHE A 30 7.34 2.66 -5.86
CA PHE A 30 7.30 1.51 -6.74
C PHE A 30 5.86 1.30 -7.19
N SER A 31 5.66 1.18 -8.50
CA SER A 31 4.34 0.92 -9.10
C SER A 31 4.36 -0.36 -9.90
N ALA A 32 3.48 -1.29 -9.56
CA ALA A 32 3.24 -2.53 -10.28
C ALA A 32 2.06 -2.36 -11.23
N SER A 33 2.19 -2.84 -12.46
CA SER A 33 1.17 -2.65 -13.49
C SER A 33 0.88 -3.91 -14.31
N ALA A 34 -0.32 -3.91 -14.90
CA ALA A 34 -0.74 -4.90 -15.87
C ALA A 34 0.08 -4.86 -17.18
N ASP A 35 0.91 -3.85 -17.40
CA ASP A 35 1.85 -3.74 -18.52
C ASP A 35 3.12 -4.59 -18.37
N ARG A 36 3.17 -5.46 -17.35
CA ARG A 36 4.27 -6.36 -17.02
C ARG A 36 5.54 -5.66 -16.52
N LYS A 37 5.37 -4.46 -15.95
CA LYS A 37 6.49 -3.67 -15.42
C LYS A 37 6.23 -3.32 -13.95
N VAL A 38 7.31 -3.25 -13.18
CA VAL A 38 7.36 -2.43 -11.97
C VAL A 38 8.29 -1.27 -12.26
N ILE A 39 7.85 -0.06 -11.98
CA ILE A 39 8.67 1.14 -12.17
C ILE A 39 8.99 1.73 -10.80
N LYS A 40 10.28 2.02 -10.58
CA LYS A 40 10.81 2.78 -9.45
C LYS A 40 10.88 4.23 -9.84
N TRP A 41 10.21 5.11 -9.09
CA TRP A 41 10.10 6.53 -9.37
C TRP A 41 10.83 7.35 -8.32
N ASN A 42 11.61 8.32 -8.77
CA ASN A 42 11.95 9.45 -7.93
C ASN A 42 10.86 10.52 -8.10
N TYR A 43 9.86 10.48 -7.22
CA TYR A 43 8.71 11.37 -7.33
C TYR A 43 9.02 12.84 -7.04
N LYS A 44 10.12 13.14 -6.33
CA LYS A 44 10.57 14.52 -6.09
C LYS A 44 10.99 15.17 -7.39
N ASN A 45 11.73 14.46 -8.23
CA ASN A 45 12.23 14.93 -9.51
C ASN A 45 11.30 14.58 -10.69
N ASN A 46 10.18 13.91 -10.43
CA ASN A 46 9.24 13.43 -11.46
C ASN A 46 9.91 12.55 -12.53
N SER A 47 10.83 11.69 -12.13
CA SER A 47 11.64 10.86 -13.03
C SER A 47 11.52 9.38 -12.73
N LYS A 48 11.64 8.57 -13.80
CA LYS A 48 11.83 7.12 -13.68
C LYS A 48 13.27 6.86 -13.28
N ASP A 49 13.46 6.07 -12.21
CA ASP A 49 14.79 5.64 -11.77
C ASP A 49 15.15 4.29 -12.39
N SER A 50 14.25 3.32 -12.32
CA SER A 50 14.49 1.96 -12.84
C SER A 50 13.19 1.29 -13.29
N VAL A 51 13.32 0.29 -14.15
CA VAL A 51 12.20 -0.51 -14.66
C VAL A 51 12.54 -2.00 -14.50
N TYR A 52 11.65 -2.75 -13.86
CA TYR A 52 11.75 -4.18 -13.60
C TYR A 52 10.75 -4.93 -14.48
N MET A 53 11.27 -5.76 -15.39
CA MET A 53 10.46 -6.43 -16.42
C MET A 53 10.01 -7.82 -15.99
N HIS A 54 8.74 -8.14 -16.23
CA HIS A 54 8.11 -9.42 -15.95
C HIS A 54 7.58 -10.07 -17.23
N ASN A 55 7.30 -11.37 -17.17
CA ASN A 55 6.72 -12.08 -18.30
C ASN A 55 5.19 -11.93 -18.37
N ALA A 56 4.55 -11.63 -17.24
CA ALA A 56 3.09 -11.43 -17.13
C ALA A 56 2.77 -10.16 -16.34
N SER A 57 1.48 -9.79 -16.28
CA SER A 57 0.96 -8.68 -15.47
C SER A 57 1.47 -8.76 -14.04
N VAL A 58 2.01 -7.67 -13.50
CA VAL A 58 2.43 -7.61 -12.09
C VAL A 58 1.25 -7.19 -11.24
N ASN A 59 0.84 -8.07 -10.34
CA ASN A 59 -0.34 -7.85 -9.51
C ASN A 59 0.00 -7.29 -8.14
N VAL A 60 1.11 -7.74 -7.55
CA VAL A 60 1.47 -7.42 -6.16
C VAL A 60 2.98 -7.22 -6.02
N ILE A 61 3.36 -6.31 -5.12
CA ILE A 61 4.74 -6.05 -4.75
C ILE A 61 4.87 -5.87 -3.24
N CYS A 62 5.99 -6.28 -2.69
CA CYS A 62 6.40 -5.90 -1.34
C CYS A 62 7.88 -5.57 -1.31
N LEU A 63 8.26 -4.78 -0.32
CA LEU A 63 9.64 -4.33 -0.11
C LEU A 63 10.13 -4.85 1.24
N SER A 64 11.39 -5.28 1.31
CA SER A 64 12.03 -5.54 2.59
C SER A 64 12.18 -4.25 3.40
N ASN A 65 12.17 -4.37 4.73
CA ASN A 65 12.36 -3.21 5.62
C ASN A 65 13.75 -2.61 5.52
N SER A 66 14.74 -3.42 5.13
CA SER A 66 16.11 -2.99 4.80
C SER A 66 16.22 -2.15 3.53
N ASN A 67 15.14 -1.98 2.74
CA ASN A 67 15.15 -1.39 1.39
C ASN A 67 16.10 -2.07 0.38
N LYS A 68 16.55 -3.30 0.67
CA LYS A 68 17.48 -4.01 -0.19
C LYS A 68 16.77 -4.83 -1.25
N TYR A 69 15.66 -5.46 -0.88
CA TYR A 69 14.96 -6.40 -1.75
C TYR A 69 13.53 -5.96 -2.06
N MET A 70 13.11 -6.23 -3.29
CA MET A 70 11.72 -6.19 -3.72
C MET A 70 11.30 -7.58 -4.16
N LEU A 71 10.15 -8.03 -3.70
CA LEU A 71 9.48 -9.22 -4.20
C LEU A 71 8.24 -8.79 -4.95
N SER A 72 8.01 -9.40 -6.11
CA SER A 72 6.88 -9.08 -6.98
C SER A 72 6.22 -10.34 -7.49
N GLY A 73 4.89 -10.41 -7.39
CA GLY A 73 4.07 -11.53 -7.85
C GLY A 73 3.37 -11.17 -9.16
N ASP A 74 3.51 -12.05 -10.16
CA ASP A 74 2.91 -11.82 -11.45
C ASP A 74 1.65 -12.66 -11.72
N GLY A 75 0.94 -12.30 -12.80
CA GLY A 75 -0.25 -13.00 -13.26
C GLY A 75 0.01 -14.43 -13.75
N ALA A 76 1.24 -14.87 -13.93
CA ALA A 76 1.57 -16.27 -14.20
C ALA A 76 1.72 -17.09 -12.92
N GLY A 77 1.69 -16.46 -11.74
CA GLY A 77 1.87 -17.11 -10.44
C GLY A 77 3.34 -17.27 -10.05
N LEU A 78 4.21 -16.47 -10.64
CA LEU A 78 5.65 -16.44 -10.32
C LEU A 78 5.94 -15.32 -9.33
N ILE A 79 6.94 -15.54 -8.48
CA ILE A 79 7.54 -14.51 -7.64
C ILE A 79 8.94 -14.19 -8.18
N TYR A 80 9.19 -12.91 -8.36
CA TYR A 80 10.51 -12.39 -8.74
C TYR A 80 11.14 -11.72 -7.53
N VAL A 81 12.40 -11.99 -7.32
CA VAL A 81 13.22 -11.37 -6.28
C VAL A 81 14.22 -10.42 -6.94
N TRP A 82 14.21 -9.16 -6.52
CA TRP A 82 15.04 -8.10 -7.08
C TRP A 82 15.91 -7.48 -6.01
N ASP A 83 17.16 -7.18 -6.35
CA ASP A 83 17.98 -6.27 -5.56
C ASP A 83 17.67 -4.82 -6.01
N ILE A 84 17.19 -3.99 -5.08
CA ILE A 84 16.76 -2.61 -5.37
C ILE A 84 17.97 -1.69 -5.66
N ASN A 85 19.15 -2.02 -5.12
CA ASN A 85 20.36 -1.20 -5.25
C ASN A 85 21.02 -1.42 -6.60
N THR A 86 21.12 -2.68 -7.02
CA THR A 86 21.71 -3.03 -8.33
C THR A 86 20.68 -3.03 -9.45
N ASN A 87 19.37 -3.01 -9.12
CA ASN A 87 18.24 -3.16 -10.06
C ASN A 87 18.25 -4.50 -10.82
N GLU A 88 18.92 -5.50 -10.28
CA GLU A 88 19.04 -6.81 -10.91
C GLU A 88 18.00 -7.79 -10.38
N ASN A 89 17.53 -8.68 -11.28
CA ASN A 89 16.74 -9.82 -10.86
C ASN A 89 17.68 -10.87 -10.28
N ILE A 90 17.46 -11.21 -8.99
CA ILE A 90 18.26 -12.22 -8.29
C ILE A 90 17.80 -13.61 -8.73
N LYS A 91 16.49 -13.87 -8.64
CA LYS A 91 15.90 -15.15 -9.06
C LYS A 91 14.40 -15.06 -9.32
N LYS A 92 13.88 -16.07 -9.99
CA LYS A 92 12.46 -16.34 -10.18
C LYS A 92 12.07 -17.58 -9.40
N ILE A 93 10.99 -17.51 -8.64
CA ILE A 93 10.49 -18.61 -7.85
C ILE A 93 9.24 -19.16 -8.54
N THR A 94 9.25 -20.47 -8.77
CA THR A 94 8.14 -21.23 -9.33
C THR A 94 7.51 -22.12 -8.26
N PHE A 95 6.25 -22.43 -8.43
CA PHE A 95 5.50 -23.35 -7.57
C PHE A 95 5.04 -24.56 -8.37
N ASP A 96 4.76 -25.65 -7.68
CA ASP A 96 4.28 -26.91 -8.33
C ASP A 96 2.92 -26.74 -9.01
N LYS A 97 2.16 -25.74 -8.57
CA LYS A 97 0.83 -25.42 -9.09
C LYS A 97 0.74 -23.98 -9.51
N LEU A 98 -0.24 -23.67 -10.34
CA LEU A 98 -0.52 -22.30 -10.74
C LEU A 98 -1.37 -21.60 -9.67
N TYR A 99 -0.83 -20.54 -9.11
CA TYR A 99 -1.49 -19.73 -8.10
C TYR A 99 -1.86 -18.34 -8.62
N ASN A 100 -2.99 -17.82 -8.13
CA ASN A 100 -3.29 -16.41 -8.16
C ASN A 100 -2.76 -15.79 -6.87
N ILE A 101 -1.72 -15.00 -6.96
CA ILE A 101 -1.11 -14.30 -5.82
C ILE A 101 -1.87 -13.00 -5.62
N THR A 102 -2.51 -12.83 -4.45
CA THR A 102 -3.34 -11.67 -4.13
C THR A 102 -2.66 -10.68 -3.21
N SER A 103 -1.73 -11.14 -2.36
CA SER A 103 -0.99 -10.28 -1.45
C SER A 103 0.39 -10.83 -1.14
N LEU A 104 1.35 -9.95 -0.99
CA LEU A 104 2.70 -10.21 -0.50
C LEU A 104 3.02 -9.23 0.63
N ASN A 105 3.69 -9.71 1.67
CA ASN A 105 4.18 -8.87 2.75
C ASN A 105 5.46 -9.45 3.36
N VAL A 106 6.29 -8.60 3.96
CA VAL A 106 7.51 -8.97 4.70
C VAL A 106 7.36 -8.50 6.12
N SER A 107 7.81 -9.30 7.07
CA SER A 107 7.79 -8.96 8.49
C SER A 107 8.69 -7.74 8.79
N SER A 108 8.39 -7.04 9.89
CA SER A 108 9.10 -5.78 10.22
C SER A 108 10.59 -5.94 10.49
N ASP A 109 11.04 -7.16 10.80
CA ASP A 109 12.44 -7.54 11.04
C ASP A 109 13.12 -8.21 9.85
N ASP A 110 12.45 -8.29 8.69
CA ASP A 110 12.90 -9.02 7.50
C ASP A 110 13.16 -10.53 7.74
N THR A 111 12.53 -11.13 8.76
CA THR A 111 12.69 -12.57 9.05
C THR A 111 11.77 -13.41 8.18
N TYR A 112 10.51 -12.99 8.04
CA TYR A 112 9.47 -13.77 7.38
C TYR A 112 8.93 -13.06 6.13
N PHE A 113 8.53 -13.87 5.18
CA PHE A 113 7.78 -13.47 3.98
C PHE A 113 6.46 -14.21 3.95
N ILE A 114 5.37 -13.49 3.70
CA ILE A 114 4.01 -14.04 3.63
C ILE A 114 3.43 -13.84 2.23
N MET A 115 2.80 -14.87 1.72
CA MET A 115 2.09 -14.89 0.46
C MET A 115 0.65 -15.34 0.68
N THR A 116 -0.32 -14.53 0.26
CA THR A 116 -1.72 -14.94 0.17
C THR A 116 -2.01 -15.35 -1.26
N CYS A 117 -2.57 -16.52 -1.47
CA CYS A 117 -2.84 -17.03 -2.80
C CYS A 117 -4.02 -17.99 -2.84
N SER A 118 -4.53 -18.22 -4.05
CA SER A 118 -5.53 -19.25 -4.36
C SER A 118 -5.07 -20.11 -5.54
N GLU A 119 -5.36 -21.39 -5.51
CA GLU A 119 -5.07 -22.29 -6.63
C GLU A 119 -6.02 -21.95 -7.80
N ARG A 120 -5.47 -21.80 -9.03
CA ARG A 120 -6.27 -21.49 -10.20
C ARG A 120 -7.28 -22.58 -10.49
N GLY A 121 -8.51 -22.18 -10.76
CA GLY A 121 -9.61 -23.11 -11.04
C GLY A 121 -10.21 -23.77 -9.81
N LYS A 122 -9.71 -23.43 -8.60
CA LYS A 122 -10.26 -23.90 -7.34
C LYS A 122 -10.71 -22.75 -6.46
N GLN A 123 -11.60 -23.03 -5.55
CA GLN A 123 -12.06 -22.09 -4.53
C GLN A 123 -11.14 -22.04 -3.29
N ASN A 124 -10.12 -22.91 -3.25
CA ASN A 124 -9.21 -23.00 -2.11
C ASN A 124 -8.22 -21.84 -2.12
N SER A 125 -8.16 -21.11 -1.02
CA SER A 125 -7.12 -20.12 -0.77
C SER A 125 -6.34 -20.49 0.49
N PHE A 126 -5.09 -20.09 0.52
CA PHE A 126 -4.22 -20.30 1.66
C PHE A 126 -3.20 -19.17 1.78
N ILE A 127 -2.61 -19.10 2.94
CA ILE A 127 -1.49 -18.23 3.26
C ILE A 127 -0.27 -19.12 3.46
N ALA A 128 0.82 -18.82 2.77
CA ALA A 128 2.10 -19.47 2.95
C ALA A 128 3.10 -18.50 3.55
N ILE A 129 3.76 -18.91 4.62
CA ILE A 129 4.80 -18.17 5.31
C ILE A 129 6.12 -18.88 5.05
N TYR A 130 7.13 -18.12 4.66
CA TYR A 130 8.49 -18.57 4.37
C TYR A 130 9.48 -17.79 5.22
N LEU A 131 10.67 -18.36 5.46
CA LEU A 131 11.82 -17.57 5.90
C LEU A 131 12.31 -16.72 4.72
N LEU A 132 12.47 -15.42 4.95
CA LEU A 132 12.87 -14.50 3.88
C LEU A 132 14.28 -14.83 3.37
N GLU A 133 15.18 -15.29 4.26
CA GLU A 133 16.52 -15.71 3.89
C GLU A 133 16.52 -16.85 2.88
N ASP A 134 15.62 -17.85 3.00
CA ASP A 134 15.50 -18.97 2.07
C ASP A 134 14.98 -18.50 0.70
N ILE A 135 14.10 -17.49 0.71
CA ILE A 135 13.60 -16.86 -0.50
C ILE A 135 14.71 -16.12 -1.25
N ILE A 136 15.62 -15.44 -0.51
CA ILE A 136 16.68 -14.61 -1.10
C ILE A 136 17.94 -15.40 -1.41
N LYS A 137 18.21 -16.50 -0.67
CA LYS A 137 19.41 -17.31 -0.78
C LYS A 137 19.62 -17.79 -2.23
N ILE A 138 20.78 -17.46 -2.76
CA ILE A 138 21.23 -17.98 -4.05
C ILE A 138 21.95 -19.30 -3.76
N GLU A 139 21.44 -20.43 -4.24
CA GLU A 139 22.20 -21.67 -4.22
C GLU A 139 23.45 -21.50 -5.10
N LYS A 140 24.62 -21.50 -4.47
CA LYS A 140 25.88 -21.59 -5.19
C LYS A 140 25.96 -23.02 -5.75
N GLU A 141 25.63 -23.20 -7.03
CA GLU A 141 26.05 -24.41 -7.71
C GLU A 141 27.58 -24.45 -7.67
N GLU A 142 28.13 -25.51 -7.13
CA GLU A 142 29.53 -25.87 -7.38
C GLU A 142 29.69 -25.96 -8.90
N ILE A 143 30.46 -25.00 -9.46
CA ILE A 143 30.90 -25.05 -10.84
C ILE A 143 31.78 -26.29 -10.92
N LYS A 144 31.20 -27.43 -11.31
CA LYS A 144 32.00 -28.54 -11.82
C LYS A 144 32.66 -28.03 -13.10
N THR A 145 33.93 -27.70 -12.96
CA THR A 145 34.82 -27.40 -14.08
C THR A 145 34.93 -28.64 -14.96
N GLU A 146 34.06 -28.77 -15.93
CA GLU A 146 34.33 -29.59 -17.10
C GLU A 146 35.14 -28.75 -18.05
N THR A 147 36.44 -28.98 -17.99
CA THR A 147 37.39 -28.62 -19.01
C THR A 147 37.04 -29.32 -20.32
N GLU A 148 36.43 -28.61 -21.26
CA GLU A 148 36.63 -28.94 -22.69
C GLU A 148 36.53 -27.69 -23.58
N ASN A 149 37.56 -27.50 -24.35
CA ASN A 149 37.76 -26.49 -25.35
C ASN A 149 36.62 -26.39 -26.37
N LYS A 150 36.13 -25.18 -26.65
CA LYS A 150 35.80 -24.73 -28.02
C LYS A 150 35.52 -23.22 -28.08
N LEU A 151 36.34 -22.59 -28.90
CA LEU A 151 36.24 -21.35 -29.69
C LEU A 151 35.10 -20.34 -29.35
N GLN A 152 35.60 -19.17 -29.07
CA GLN A 152 34.90 -17.91 -28.79
C GLN A 152 34.01 -17.42 -29.93
N VAL A 153 32.78 -17.04 -29.58
CA VAL A 153 32.01 -15.98 -30.24
C VAL A 153 31.49 -15.08 -29.13
N PRO A 154 31.70 -13.77 -29.15
CA PRO A 154 31.16 -12.87 -28.11
C PRO A 154 29.70 -12.60 -28.43
N SER A 155 28.80 -13.37 -27.83
CA SER A 155 27.41 -13.05 -27.75
C SER A 155 27.16 -12.36 -26.41
N GLU A 156 26.52 -11.20 -26.46
CA GLU A 156 26.03 -10.40 -25.34
C GLU A 156 25.58 -11.29 -24.19
N MET A 157 26.14 -11.05 -22.99
CA MET A 157 25.77 -11.75 -21.75
C MET A 157 24.29 -11.51 -21.44
N LYS A 158 23.43 -12.34 -21.97
CA LYS A 158 22.13 -12.58 -21.33
C LYS A 158 22.44 -13.34 -20.05
N LYS A 159 22.53 -12.63 -18.91
CA LYS A 159 22.55 -13.25 -17.60
C LYS A 159 21.31 -14.15 -17.54
N ASN A 160 21.50 -15.46 -17.59
CA ASN A 160 20.42 -16.43 -17.43
C ASN A 160 19.89 -16.28 -16.00
N ILE A 161 18.72 -15.66 -15.87
CA ILE A 161 18.04 -15.53 -14.60
C ILE A 161 17.66 -16.94 -14.15
N LYS A 162 18.22 -17.39 -13.04
CA LYS A 162 17.90 -18.71 -12.48
C LYS A 162 16.43 -18.77 -12.11
N THR A 163 15.76 -19.80 -12.58
CA THR A 163 14.41 -20.14 -12.16
C THR A 163 14.52 -21.28 -11.16
N GLU A 164 14.10 -21.04 -9.94
CA GLU A 164 14.19 -22.01 -8.85
C GLU A 164 12.79 -22.38 -8.35
N LYS A 165 12.66 -23.60 -7.83
CA LYS A 165 11.45 -24.03 -7.14
C LYS A 165 11.35 -23.30 -5.81
N ALA A 166 10.12 -23.03 -5.36
CA ALA A 166 9.88 -22.41 -4.07
C ALA A 166 10.52 -23.24 -2.93
N PRO A 167 11.18 -22.60 -1.95
CA PRO A 167 11.69 -23.31 -0.78
C PRO A 167 10.55 -23.93 0.04
N ASN A 168 10.92 -24.72 1.05
CA ASN A 168 9.94 -25.32 1.95
C ASN A 168 9.15 -24.23 2.68
N VAL A 169 7.85 -24.43 2.76
CA VAL A 169 6.94 -23.53 3.49
C VAL A 169 7.21 -23.68 4.99
N PHE A 170 7.51 -22.55 5.67
CA PHE A 170 7.64 -22.53 7.12
C PHE A 170 6.30 -22.84 7.80
N LYS A 171 5.23 -22.20 7.35
CA LYS A 171 3.87 -22.42 7.83
C LYS A 171 2.85 -22.21 6.72
N GLN A 172 1.85 -23.07 6.63
CA GLN A 172 0.70 -22.90 5.75
C GLN A 172 -0.59 -22.82 6.54
N ILE A 173 -1.42 -21.82 6.25
CA ILE A 173 -2.73 -21.61 6.85
C ILE A 173 -3.75 -21.71 5.74
N ASN A 174 -4.65 -22.69 5.84
CA ASN A 174 -5.69 -22.91 4.84
C ASN A 174 -6.99 -22.21 5.25
N CYS A 175 -7.71 -21.66 4.27
CA CYS A 175 -9.05 -21.19 4.51
C CYS A 175 -9.97 -22.40 4.75
N THR A 176 -10.48 -22.53 5.96
CA THR A 176 -11.30 -23.68 6.36
C THR A 176 -12.77 -23.56 5.96
N LYS A 177 -13.21 -22.34 5.69
CA LYS A 177 -14.59 -22.09 5.29
C LYS A 177 -14.76 -22.31 3.79
N GLU A 178 -15.66 -23.21 3.43
CA GLU A 178 -16.00 -23.50 2.03
C GLU A 178 -16.50 -22.24 1.31
N ASN A 179 -16.12 -22.10 0.04
CA ASN A 179 -16.53 -21.01 -0.86
C ASN A 179 -16.12 -19.60 -0.40
N THR A 180 -15.07 -19.48 0.40
CA THR A 180 -14.50 -18.17 0.75
C THR A 180 -13.00 -18.13 0.49
N LYS A 181 -12.47 -16.93 0.23
CA LYS A 181 -11.05 -16.73 -0.04
C LYS A 181 -10.44 -15.72 0.93
N PHE A 182 -9.16 -15.94 1.22
CA PHE A 182 -8.30 -14.91 1.77
C PHE A 182 -7.96 -13.91 0.67
N ILE A 183 -8.06 -12.63 0.97
CA ILE A 183 -7.80 -11.55 0.02
C ILE A 183 -6.42 -10.95 0.26
N LYS A 184 -6.15 -10.54 1.50
CA LYS A 184 -4.90 -9.90 1.89
C LYS A 184 -4.45 -10.38 3.25
N SER A 185 -3.13 -10.49 3.45
CA SER A 185 -2.53 -10.74 4.75
C SER A 185 -1.35 -9.81 5.01
N CYS A 186 -1.12 -9.48 6.26
CA CYS A 186 0.10 -8.80 6.69
C CYS A 186 0.53 -9.26 8.09
N PHE A 187 1.83 -9.13 8.38
CA PHE A 187 2.34 -9.33 9.72
C PHE A 187 1.93 -8.20 10.64
N THR A 188 1.67 -8.52 11.91
CA THR A 188 1.56 -7.52 12.96
C THR A 188 2.96 -7.05 13.40
N ASN A 189 3.01 -5.94 14.12
CA ASN A 189 4.29 -5.33 14.53
C ASN A 189 5.20 -6.24 15.37
N MET A 190 4.64 -7.23 16.07
CA MET A 190 5.42 -8.17 16.87
C MET A 190 5.88 -9.42 16.10
N ASN A 191 5.58 -9.52 14.82
CA ASN A 191 5.93 -10.65 13.94
C ASN A 191 5.52 -12.05 14.47
N LYS A 192 4.57 -12.11 15.41
CA LYS A 192 4.01 -13.36 15.96
C LYS A 192 2.63 -13.67 15.41
N SER A 193 1.91 -12.65 15.01
CA SER A 193 0.59 -12.79 14.45
C SER A 193 0.46 -12.10 13.11
N ILE A 194 -0.57 -12.48 12.39
CA ILE A 194 -0.94 -11.94 11.08
C ILE A 194 -2.39 -11.49 11.12
N LEU A 195 -2.68 -10.43 10.36
CA LEU A 195 -4.02 -10.00 10.02
C LEU A 195 -4.39 -10.56 8.65
N ILE A 196 -5.61 -11.03 8.51
CA ILE A 196 -6.11 -11.70 7.32
C ILE A 196 -7.47 -11.12 6.97
N SER A 197 -7.62 -10.57 5.77
CA SER A 197 -8.92 -10.15 5.23
C SER A 197 -9.52 -11.24 4.32
N ARG A 198 -10.85 -11.33 4.36
CA ARG A 198 -11.61 -12.38 3.67
C ARG A 198 -12.66 -11.83 2.72
N GLU A 199 -13.04 -12.67 1.76
CA GLU A 199 -14.09 -12.41 0.77
C GLU A 199 -15.49 -12.24 1.38
N ASP A 200 -15.74 -12.85 2.55
CA ASP A 200 -17.04 -12.77 3.26
C ASP A 200 -17.18 -11.60 4.24
N GLY A 201 -16.22 -10.65 4.21
CA GLY A 201 -16.24 -9.45 5.03
C GLY A 201 -15.73 -9.64 6.46
N ILE A 202 -15.04 -10.76 6.71
CA ILE A 202 -14.41 -11.06 8.00
C ILE A 202 -12.96 -10.59 7.97
N LEU A 203 -12.52 -10.01 9.07
CA LEU A 203 -11.11 -9.78 9.40
C LEU A 203 -10.72 -10.74 10.51
N GLU A 204 -9.58 -11.40 10.36
CA GLU A 204 -9.05 -12.36 11.33
C GLU A 204 -7.68 -11.91 11.82
N MET A 205 -7.40 -12.20 13.08
CA MET A 205 -6.06 -12.13 13.66
C MET A 205 -5.63 -13.52 14.09
N TYR A 206 -4.52 -14.00 13.58
CA TYR A 206 -4.03 -15.35 13.75
C TYR A 206 -2.59 -15.36 14.26
N ASP A 207 -2.34 -16.10 15.36
CA ASP A 207 -0.98 -16.37 15.85
C ASP A 207 -0.42 -17.58 15.11
N PHE A 208 0.49 -17.32 14.18
CA PHE A 208 1.08 -18.39 13.38
C PHE A 208 2.20 -19.14 14.11
N THR A 209 2.68 -18.63 15.23
CA THR A 209 3.68 -19.33 16.06
C THR A 209 3.05 -20.39 16.95
N ASN A 210 1.90 -20.08 17.55
CA ASN A 210 1.13 -20.99 18.41
C ASN A 210 0.01 -21.74 17.68
N ASP A 211 -0.20 -21.44 16.40
CA ASP A 211 -1.25 -22.04 15.56
C ASP A 211 -2.67 -21.78 16.07
N THR A 212 -2.94 -20.57 16.55
CA THR A 212 -4.22 -20.21 17.17
C THR A 212 -4.88 -18.99 16.53
N LEU A 213 -6.18 -19.08 16.33
CA LEU A 213 -7.00 -17.94 15.95
C LEU A 213 -7.23 -17.05 17.18
N ILE A 214 -6.69 -15.81 17.14
CA ILE A 214 -6.83 -14.85 18.25
C ILE A 214 -8.20 -14.18 18.21
N SER A 215 -8.62 -13.72 17.04
CA SER A 215 -9.89 -13.01 16.84
C SER A 215 -10.39 -13.19 15.41
N SER A 216 -11.72 -13.25 15.27
CA SER A 216 -12.39 -13.33 13.96
C SER A 216 -13.73 -12.61 14.07
N GLU A 217 -13.86 -11.50 13.33
CA GLU A 217 -15.07 -10.65 13.41
C GLU A 217 -15.50 -10.18 12.02
N LYS A 218 -16.82 -10.11 11.82
CA LYS A 218 -17.41 -9.65 10.58
C LYS A 218 -17.65 -8.15 10.62
N PHE A 219 -16.86 -7.40 9.85
CA PHE A 219 -16.95 -5.93 9.79
C PHE A 219 -17.70 -5.43 8.56
N HIS A 220 -17.76 -6.22 7.49
CA HIS A 220 -18.34 -5.83 6.21
C HIS A 220 -19.36 -6.86 5.69
N THR A 221 -20.21 -6.43 4.77
CA THR A 221 -21.20 -7.31 4.13
C THR A 221 -20.65 -7.99 2.89
N SER A 222 -19.49 -7.52 2.38
CA SER A 222 -18.79 -8.04 1.19
C SER A 222 -17.28 -8.10 1.43
N GLU A 223 -16.53 -8.42 0.40
CA GLU A 223 -15.08 -8.57 0.41
C GLU A 223 -14.35 -7.39 1.06
N ILE A 224 -13.43 -7.66 1.97
CA ILE A 224 -12.47 -6.67 2.46
C ILE A 224 -11.30 -6.64 1.48
N LEU A 225 -11.25 -5.61 0.63
CA LEU A 225 -10.27 -5.50 -0.45
C LEU A 225 -8.90 -5.04 0.05
N ASP A 226 -8.90 -4.15 1.02
CA ASP A 226 -7.66 -3.60 1.58
C ASP A 226 -7.83 -3.29 3.07
N PHE A 227 -6.73 -3.22 3.79
CA PHE A 227 -6.68 -2.74 5.17
C PHE A 227 -5.29 -2.18 5.47
N ASP A 228 -5.22 -1.28 6.42
CA ASP A 228 -3.98 -0.70 6.93
C ASP A 228 -4.01 -0.59 8.44
N VAL A 229 -2.85 -0.59 9.07
CA VAL A 229 -2.70 -0.65 10.54
C VAL A 229 -1.78 0.45 11.02
N ASN A 230 -2.24 1.22 11.97
CA ASN A 230 -1.40 2.13 12.74
C ASN A 230 -1.24 1.61 14.16
N TYR A 231 -0.05 1.09 14.45
CA TYR A 231 0.27 0.47 15.73
C TYR A 231 0.40 1.50 16.86
N GLU A 232 0.86 2.72 16.57
CA GLU A 232 1.04 3.77 17.58
C GLU A 232 -0.31 4.22 18.15
N ASN A 233 -1.32 4.31 17.31
CA ASN A 233 -2.68 4.67 17.69
C ASN A 233 -3.57 3.47 18.00
N GLY A 234 -3.10 2.25 17.79
CA GLY A 234 -3.86 1.02 18.05
C GLY A 234 -5.10 0.88 17.18
N ILE A 235 -5.04 1.25 15.90
CA ILE A 235 -6.18 1.25 14.98
C ILE A 235 -5.89 0.47 13.70
N ILE A 236 -6.96 -0.13 13.18
CA ILE A 236 -7.02 -0.74 11.85
C ILE A 236 -8.10 0.00 11.07
N ILE A 237 -7.83 0.31 9.81
CA ILE A 237 -8.86 0.70 8.84
C ILE A 237 -9.00 -0.39 7.79
N THR A 238 -10.23 -0.59 7.33
CA THR A 238 -10.53 -1.57 6.27
C THR A 238 -11.38 -0.92 5.20
N SER A 239 -11.15 -1.27 3.96
CA SER A 239 -11.98 -0.87 2.82
C SER A 239 -12.59 -2.09 2.14
N SER A 240 -13.83 -1.97 1.71
CA SER A 240 -14.62 -3.09 1.21
C SER A 240 -15.34 -2.78 -0.09
N LYS A 241 -15.69 -3.84 -0.77
CA LYS A 241 -16.54 -3.83 -1.95
C LYS A 241 -17.98 -3.39 -1.65
N ASP A 242 -18.40 -3.39 -0.38
CA ASP A 242 -19.68 -2.82 0.04
C ASP A 242 -19.71 -1.28 0.03
N GLY A 243 -18.58 -0.65 -0.28
CA GLY A 243 -18.43 0.80 -0.32
C GLY A 243 -18.28 1.45 1.04
N GLU A 244 -18.05 0.68 2.08
CA GLU A 244 -17.83 1.16 3.46
C GLU A 244 -16.37 1.05 3.87
N MET A 245 -15.94 1.92 4.75
CA MET A 245 -14.69 1.84 5.50
C MET A 245 -15.02 1.61 6.97
N SER A 246 -14.36 0.65 7.60
CA SER A 246 -14.50 0.40 9.04
C SER A 246 -13.23 0.82 9.77
N LEU A 247 -13.41 1.50 10.90
CA LEU A 247 -12.37 1.79 11.89
C LEU A 247 -12.49 0.80 13.04
N ILE A 248 -11.43 0.08 13.32
CA ILE A 248 -11.39 -1.03 14.27
C ILE A 248 -10.29 -0.75 15.29
N ASN A 249 -10.55 -1.02 16.55
CA ASN A 249 -9.53 -0.98 17.60
C ASN A 249 -8.66 -2.25 17.51
N LEU A 250 -7.35 -2.07 17.34
CA LEU A 250 -6.40 -3.18 17.18
C LEU A 250 -6.32 -4.08 18.43
N ASN A 251 -6.41 -3.50 19.63
CA ASN A 251 -6.21 -4.25 20.87
C ASN A 251 -7.46 -5.03 21.29
N THR A 252 -8.65 -4.44 21.10
CA THR A 252 -9.92 -5.08 21.49
C THR A 252 -10.60 -5.81 20.35
N PHE A 253 -10.12 -5.60 19.12
CA PHE A 253 -10.68 -6.12 17.88
C PHE A 253 -12.17 -5.79 17.69
N LYS A 254 -12.60 -4.60 18.17
CA LYS A 254 -13.97 -4.12 18.08
C LYS A 254 -14.11 -2.95 17.13
N LEU A 255 -15.23 -2.90 16.46
CA LEU A 255 -15.61 -1.78 15.61
C LEU A 255 -15.71 -0.50 16.44
N MET A 256 -15.01 0.54 16.03
CA MET A 256 -15.09 1.89 16.61
C MET A 256 -16.03 2.78 15.83
N ASN A 257 -15.93 2.76 14.48
CA ASN A 257 -16.76 3.59 13.61
C ASN A 257 -16.86 2.99 12.21
N LYS A 258 -17.86 3.40 11.44
CA LYS A 258 -18.03 3.11 10.02
C LYS A 258 -18.24 4.39 9.24
N PHE A 259 -17.59 4.48 8.11
CA PHE A 259 -17.71 5.61 7.20
C PHE A 259 -18.24 5.12 5.86
N LYS A 260 -19.26 5.80 5.38
CA LYS A 260 -19.83 5.55 4.07
C LYS A 260 -19.64 6.78 3.21
N PRO A 261 -18.87 6.73 2.13
CA PRO A 261 -18.84 7.80 1.15
C PRO A 261 -20.26 8.11 0.65
N ILE A 262 -20.53 9.37 0.34
CA ILE A 262 -21.86 9.89 0.01
C ILE A 262 -22.49 9.19 -1.20
N ASN A 263 -21.70 8.55 -2.05
CA ASN A 263 -22.17 7.86 -3.24
C ASN A 263 -22.26 6.34 -3.03
N PRO A 264 -23.47 5.73 -3.00
CA PRO A 264 -23.67 4.34 -2.60
C PRO A 264 -23.18 3.27 -3.59
N VAL A 265 -22.70 3.67 -4.77
CA VAL A 265 -22.32 2.74 -5.86
C VAL A 265 -20.81 2.51 -5.93
N ARG A 266 -20.03 3.04 -5.00
CA ARG A 266 -18.57 3.00 -5.06
C ARG A 266 -18.00 1.83 -4.29
N LEU A 267 -17.11 1.09 -4.94
CA LEU A 267 -16.22 0.14 -4.31
C LEU A 267 -15.04 0.91 -3.70
N LEU A 268 -14.61 0.55 -2.50
CA LEU A 268 -13.38 1.07 -1.91
C LEU A 268 -12.28 0.04 -2.10
N ASN A 269 -11.46 0.25 -3.13
CA ASN A 269 -10.42 -0.70 -3.51
C ASN A 269 -9.19 -0.67 -2.59
N SER A 270 -8.90 0.48 -2.02
CA SER A 270 -7.70 0.66 -1.18
C SER A 270 -7.93 1.68 -0.08
N CYS A 271 -7.31 1.44 1.07
CA CYS A 271 -7.27 2.38 2.18
C CYS A 271 -5.87 2.44 2.80
N GLN A 272 -5.48 3.62 3.27
CA GLN A 272 -4.19 3.84 3.94
C GLN A 272 -4.35 4.84 5.08
N ILE A 273 -3.56 4.67 6.13
CA ILE A 273 -3.51 5.62 7.25
C ILE A 273 -2.35 6.59 7.04
N ALA A 274 -2.64 7.88 7.06
CA ALA A 274 -1.65 8.91 7.09
C ALA A 274 -1.58 9.53 8.51
N VAL A 275 -0.37 9.76 9.00
CA VAL A 275 -0.15 10.49 10.24
C VAL A 275 0.68 11.72 9.91
N ILE A 276 0.09 12.90 10.10
CA ILE A 276 0.72 14.17 9.79
C ILE A 276 0.92 15.00 11.05
N ASP A 277 2.05 15.69 11.12
CA ASP A 277 2.29 16.63 12.20
C ASP A 277 1.41 17.87 12.03
N ASN A 278 0.74 18.23 13.12
CA ASN A 278 -0.14 19.40 13.11
C ASN A 278 0.68 20.68 13.19
N PRO A 279 0.68 21.53 12.16
CA PRO A 279 1.43 22.79 12.18
C PRO A 279 0.89 23.81 13.19
N TYR A 280 -0.33 23.61 13.68
CA TYR A 280 -1.00 24.51 14.63
C TYR A 280 -0.94 23.99 16.08
N TYR A 281 -0.18 22.92 16.35
CA TYR A 281 -0.06 22.39 17.70
C TYR A 281 0.77 23.31 18.59
N VAL A 282 0.16 23.75 19.70
CA VAL A 282 0.84 24.53 20.74
C VAL A 282 1.20 23.60 21.90
N VAL A 283 2.49 23.56 22.28
CA VAL A 283 2.96 22.71 23.38
C VAL A 283 2.32 23.18 24.71
N PRO A 284 1.61 22.32 25.45
CA PRO A 284 1.05 22.69 26.76
C PRO A 284 2.17 23.11 27.73
N GLY A 285 2.02 24.28 28.35
CA GLY A 285 2.98 24.82 29.31
C GLY A 285 3.88 25.96 28.81
N MET A 286 3.94 26.23 27.52
CA MET A 286 4.43 27.51 27.04
C MET A 286 3.38 28.59 27.32
N LYS A 287 3.73 29.59 28.13
CA LYS A 287 2.86 30.74 28.36
C LYS A 287 2.57 31.41 27.01
N SER A 288 1.36 31.23 26.53
CA SER A 288 0.88 31.89 25.31
C SER A 288 0.46 33.32 25.65
N GLU A 289 1.39 34.24 25.72
CA GLU A 289 1.08 35.65 25.53
C GLU A 289 0.99 36.01 24.04
N ILE A 290 1.03 35.01 23.17
CA ILE A 290 0.89 35.17 21.73
C ILE A 290 -0.59 35.03 21.41
N SER A 291 -1.18 36.13 20.93
CA SER A 291 -2.56 36.13 20.46
C SER A 291 -2.77 35.04 19.39
N ILE A 292 -3.97 34.50 19.33
CA ILE A 292 -4.38 33.44 18.35
C ILE A 292 -4.12 33.87 16.89
N ASP A 293 -3.88 35.13 16.68
CA ASP A 293 -3.66 35.77 15.37
C ASP A 293 -2.24 35.59 14.81
N THR A 294 -1.32 35.04 15.60
CA THR A 294 0.07 34.81 15.18
C THR A 294 0.48 33.37 15.51
N LEU A 295 0.43 32.49 14.53
CA LEU A 295 0.99 31.14 14.62
C LEU A 295 2.40 31.12 14.07
N PHE A 296 3.36 30.85 14.94
CA PHE A 296 4.75 30.65 14.54
C PHE A 296 4.94 29.27 13.91
N ASP A 297 5.66 29.22 12.81
CA ASP A 297 6.26 27.97 12.34
C ASP A 297 7.43 27.61 13.27
N LEU A 298 7.13 26.80 14.30
CA LEU A 298 8.10 26.38 15.31
C LEU A 298 9.26 25.54 14.75
N ASN A 299 9.19 25.12 13.50
CA ASN A 299 10.24 24.29 12.89
C ASN A 299 11.39 25.09 12.31
N THR A 300 11.21 26.38 12.08
CA THR A 300 12.25 27.18 11.40
C THR A 300 12.85 28.30 12.23
N MET A 301 12.25 28.68 13.39
CA MET A 301 12.65 29.89 14.16
C MET A 301 12.82 31.17 13.28
N ASP A 302 12.29 31.17 12.09
CA ASP A 302 12.40 32.27 11.16
C ASP A 302 11.25 33.24 11.41
N ILE A 303 11.55 34.23 12.23
CA ILE A 303 10.62 35.31 12.66
C ILE A 303 10.00 36.06 11.46
N THR A 304 10.55 35.89 10.26
CA THR A 304 10.09 36.59 9.06
C THR A 304 8.90 35.94 8.36
N LYS A 305 8.50 34.73 8.77
CA LYS A 305 7.36 34.01 8.19
C LYS A 305 6.13 33.94 9.12
N LEU A 306 5.76 35.09 9.67
CA LEU A 306 4.46 35.27 10.30
C LEU A 306 3.37 35.11 9.24
N ARG A 307 2.67 33.98 9.22
CA ARG A 307 1.46 33.85 8.42
C ARG A 307 0.29 34.42 9.23
N TYR A 308 -0.23 35.54 8.77
CA TYR A 308 -1.54 36.00 9.21
C TYR A 308 -2.62 35.14 8.56
N PHE A 309 -3.58 34.70 9.36
CA PHE A 309 -4.78 34.09 8.80
C PHE A 309 -5.60 35.19 8.13
N GLU A 310 -5.60 35.18 6.80
CA GLU A 310 -6.36 36.13 6.01
C GLU A 310 -7.85 35.80 5.94
N ASN A 311 -8.24 34.53 6.28
CA ASN A 311 -9.61 34.06 6.15
C ASN A 311 -10.16 33.42 7.43
N GLU A 312 -11.47 33.54 7.67
CA GLU A 312 -12.16 32.87 8.79
C GLU A 312 -12.05 31.34 8.73
N SER A 313 -12.02 30.74 7.52
CA SER A 313 -11.87 29.30 7.32
C SER A 313 -10.57 28.73 7.90
N ASP A 314 -9.49 29.51 7.91
CA ASP A 314 -8.18 29.09 8.42
C ASP A 314 -8.14 29.16 9.96
N LYS A 315 -8.86 30.11 10.54
CA LYS A 315 -9.06 30.21 11.99
C LYS A 315 -9.85 29.00 12.51
N GLU A 316 -10.91 28.58 11.81
CA GLU A 316 -11.70 27.39 12.17
C GLU A 316 -10.86 26.11 12.07
N LYS A 317 -10.05 25.95 11.01
CA LYS A 317 -9.13 24.80 10.85
C LYS A 317 -8.11 24.74 11.98
N ALA A 318 -7.49 25.86 12.32
CA ALA A 318 -6.52 25.97 13.41
C ALA A 318 -7.15 25.61 14.76
N GLN A 319 -8.37 26.10 15.04
CA GLN A 319 -9.08 25.83 16.28
C GLN A 319 -9.48 24.35 16.40
N LYS A 320 -9.86 23.72 15.28
CA LYS A 320 -10.25 22.31 15.20
C LYS A 320 -9.14 21.34 15.60
N PHE A 321 -7.90 21.65 15.27
CA PHE A 321 -6.74 20.77 15.52
C PHE A 321 -5.84 21.23 16.67
N LYS A 322 -6.15 22.35 17.32
CA LYS A 322 -5.30 23.05 18.30
C LYS A 322 -4.70 22.15 19.40
N ASN A 323 -5.39 21.13 19.83
CA ASN A 323 -4.98 20.29 20.95
C ASN A 323 -4.34 18.95 20.56
N LYS A 324 -4.08 18.72 19.26
CA LYS A 324 -3.51 17.45 18.79
C LYS A 324 -2.15 17.67 18.14
N LYS A 325 -1.11 17.05 18.69
CA LYS A 325 0.23 17.08 18.11
C LYS A 325 0.26 16.46 16.71
N GLN A 326 -0.49 15.39 16.51
CA GLN A 326 -0.59 14.67 15.25
C GLN A 326 -2.06 14.49 14.85
N ILE A 327 -2.30 14.52 13.56
CA ILE A 327 -3.60 14.28 12.95
C ILE A 327 -3.52 12.93 12.24
N VAL A 328 -4.43 12.02 12.61
CA VAL A 328 -4.52 10.70 11.99
C VAL A 328 -5.63 10.73 10.94
N LEU A 329 -5.28 10.41 9.73
CA LEU A 329 -6.14 10.50 8.56
C LEU A 329 -6.34 9.11 7.96
N ALA A 330 -7.56 8.85 7.49
CA ALA A 330 -7.86 7.72 6.62
C ALA A 330 -7.98 8.22 5.18
N CYS A 331 -7.13 7.68 4.32
CA CYS A 331 -7.16 7.94 2.89
C CYS A 331 -7.81 6.73 2.22
N VAL A 332 -8.86 6.94 1.44
CA VAL A 332 -9.56 5.89 0.73
C VAL A 332 -9.67 6.23 -0.75
N GLY A 333 -9.53 5.21 -1.59
CA GLY A 333 -9.65 5.31 -3.02
C GLY A 333 -10.43 4.13 -3.60
N GLY A 334 -11.10 4.37 -4.69
CA GLY A 334 -11.90 3.34 -5.33
C GLY A 334 -12.62 3.86 -6.55
N GLY A 335 -13.85 3.43 -6.73
CA GLY A 335 -14.68 3.87 -7.84
C GLY A 335 -15.64 2.77 -8.28
N GLN A 336 -16.20 2.94 -9.44
CA GLN A 336 -17.04 1.93 -10.07
C GLN A 336 -16.18 0.73 -10.52
N ASP A 337 -16.73 -0.48 -10.46
CA ASP A 337 -16.05 -1.67 -11.02
C ASP A 337 -15.73 -1.41 -12.51
N SER A 338 -14.48 -1.66 -12.89
CA SER A 338 -13.98 -1.44 -14.24
C SER A 338 -14.82 -2.10 -15.34
N LYS A 339 -15.51 -3.19 -15.01
CA LYS A 339 -16.45 -3.89 -15.92
C LYS A 339 -17.63 -3.03 -16.33
N PHE A 340 -18.02 -2.06 -15.52
CA PHE A 340 -19.18 -1.19 -15.77
C PHE A 340 -18.80 0.19 -16.31
N VAL A 341 -17.52 0.56 -16.28
CA VAL A 341 -17.04 1.87 -16.74
C VAL A 341 -17.29 2.09 -18.24
N THR A 342 -17.31 1.02 -19.05
CA THR A 342 -17.47 1.08 -20.50
C THR A 342 -18.93 1.09 -20.98
N THR A 343 -19.91 0.79 -20.12
CA THR A 343 -21.30 0.54 -20.52
C THR A 343 -22.27 1.63 -20.15
N THR A 344 -21.89 2.58 -19.32
CA THR A 344 -22.76 3.67 -18.86
C THR A 344 -22.24 5.02 -19.31
N GLN A 345 -23.13 5.83 -19.87
CA GLN A 345 -22.90 7.27 -20.07
C GLN A 345 -22.70 7.93 -18.72
N GLN A 346 -21.47 7.94 -18.23
CA GLN A 346 -21.19 8.49 -16.93
C GLN A 346 -21.05 10.00 -16.96
N LYS A 347 -22.03 10.66 -16.40
CA LYS A 347 -21.91 12.03 -15.92
C LYS A 347 -21.31 12.13 -14.50
N GLU A 348 -21.17 11.02 -13.81
CA GLU A 348 -20.74 10.95 -12.40
C GLU A 348 -19.56 9.99 -12.28
N GLY A 349 -18.34 10.50 -12.54
CA GLY A 349 -17.11 9.82 -12.19
C GLY A 349 -17.04 9.69 -10.68
N GLY A 350 -16.65 8.58 -10.15
CA GLY A 350 -16.49 8.33 -8.75
C GLY A 350 -15.07 7.82 -8.50
N PHE A 351 -14.07 8.51 -9.02
CA PHE A 351 -12.67 8.09 -9.01
C PHE A 351 -11.83 8.95 -8.07
N GLU A 352 -12.47 9.40 -7.00
CA GLU A 352 -11.83 10.29 -6.04
C GLU A 352 -10.98 9.51 -5.03
N ILE A 353 -9.97 10.21 -4.55
CA ILE A 353 -9.30 9.89 -3.30
C ILE A 353 -9.92 10.79 -2.25
N ILE A 354 -10.45 10.20 -1.20
CA ILE A 354 -11.10 10.94 -0.12
C ILE A 354 -10.27 10.79 1.15
N ILE A 355 -10.09 11.90 1.85
CA ILE A 355 -9.37 11.95 3.12
C ILE A 355 -10.37 12.26 4.22
N TYR A 356 -10.38 11.41 5.24
CA TYR A 356 -11.19 11.56 6.44
C TYR A 356 -10.31 11.76 7.67
N ASN A 357 -10.81 12.52 8.62
CA ASN A 357 -10.29 12.44 9.99
C ASN A 357 -10.80 11.13 10.61
N VAL A 358 -9.86 10.26 11.01
CA VAL A 358 -10.18 8.92 11.52
C VAL A 358 -11.12 8.94 12.73
N PHE A 359 -10.93 9.89 13.64
CA PHE A 359 -11.68 9.91 14.89
C PHE A 359 -13.04 10.62 14.79
N THR A 360 -13.15 11.65 13.95
CA THR A 360 -14.39 12.41 13.79
C THR A 360 -15.26 11.89 12.64
N GLY A 361 -14.67 11.16 11.69
CA GLY A 361 -15.34 10.71 10.47
C GLY A 361 -15.61 11.83 9.47
N GLU A 362 -15.07 13.02 9.73
CA GLU A 362 -15.28 14.16 8.85
C GLU A 362 -14.42 14.05 7.59
N LYS A 363 -15.04 14.31 6.44
CA LYS A 363 -14.34 14.44 5.16
C LYS A 363 -13.55 15.76 5.17
N LEU A 364 -12.25 15.66 5.01
CA LEU A 364 -11.35 16.82 5.05
C LEU A 364 -10.94 17.27 3.64
N ALA A 365 -10.74 16.32 2.72
CA ALA A 365 -10.26 16.61 1.38
C ALA A 365 -10.72 15.56 0.37
N GLU A 366 -10.68 15.93 -0.91
CA GLU A 366 -11.00 15.08 -2.04
C GLU A 366 -10.13 15.45 -3.24
N PHE A 367 -9.53 14.45 -3.91
CA PHE A 367 -8.75 14.63 -5.12
C PHE A 367 -9.44 13.93 -6.30
N LEU A 368 -9.72 14.68 -7.36
CA LEU A 368 -10.48 14.27 -8.56
C LEU A 368 -9.57 14.16 -9.80
N ASP A 369 -8.41 13.53 -9.66
CA ASP A 369 -7.37 13.59 -10.68
C ASP A 369 -7.25 12.32 -11.55
N HIS A 370 -8.03 11.28 -11.24
CA HIS A 370 -8.07 10.05 -12.01
C HIS A 370 -9.24 10.02 -13.00
N PHE A 371 -9.01 9.41 -14.17
CA PHE A 371 -10.03 9.17 -15.20
C PHE A 371 -10.61 7.75 -15.15
N GLY A 372 -10.26 6.97 -14.16
CA GLY A 372 -10.72 5.62 -13.92
C GLY A 372 -10.61 5.25 -12.44
N PRO A 373 -11.16 4.08 -12.04
CA PRO A 373 -11.12 3.64 -10.65
C PRO A 373 -9.71 3.67 -10.07
N VAL A 374 -9.60 4.16 -8.84
CA VAL A 374 -8.36 4.09 -8.06
C VAL A 374 -8.21 2.67 -7.51
N ASN A 375 -7.17 1.97 -7.93
CA ASN A 375 -6.93 0.58 -7.53
C ASN A 375 -6.11 0.47 -6.25
N THR A 376 -5.23 1.44 -6.01
CA THR A 376 -4.24 1.34 -4.94
C THR A 376 -3.81 2.70 -4.43
N LEU A 377 -3.57 2.76 -3.14
CA LEU A 377 -2.99 3.92 -2.45
C LEU A 377 -1.69 3.51 -1.76
N ALA A 378 -0.79 4.45 -1.62
CA ALA A 378 0.37 4.34 -0.75
C ALA A 378 0.60 5.68 -0.06
N VAL A 379 0.97 5.64 1.21
CA VAL A 379 1.21 6.84 2.02
C VAL A 379 2.60 6.78 2.62
N TYR A 380 3.26 7.92 2.63
CA TYR A 380 4.49 8.12 3.38
C TYR A 380 4.47 9.52 4.00
N LYS A 381 4.31 9.59 5.32
CA LYS A 381 4.12 10.85 6.06
C LYS A 381 2.94 11.67 5.50
N ASP A 382 3.24 12.84 4.97
CA ASP A 382 2.30 13.81 4.37
C ASP A 382 2.08 13.63 2.85
N ILE A 383 2.73 12.65 2.24
CA ILE A 383 2.58 12.36 0.81
C ILE A 383 1.67 11.14 0.60
N ILE A 384 0.64 11.30 -0.22
CA ILE A 384 -0.18 10.20 -0.72
C ILE A 384 0.05 10.00 -2.21
N CYS A 385 0.18 8.74 -2.60
CA CYS A 385 0.22 8.35 -4.00
C CYS A 385 -0.96 7.44 -4.32
N SER A 386 -1.52 7.61 -5.49
CA SER A 386 -2.60 6.78 -6.00
C SER A 386 -2.27 6.23 -7.38
N GLY A 387 -2.74 5.02 -7.65
CA GLY A 387 -2.64 4.38 -8.95
C GLY A 387 -4.00 3.86 -9.40
N GLY A 388 -4.34 4.14 -10.65
CA GLY A 388 -5.67 3.86 -11.19
C GLY A 388 -5.69 2.99 -12.44
N GLU A 389 -6.91 2.70 -12.91
CA GLU A 389 -7.17 2.04 -14.19
C GLU A 389 -6.72 2.91 -15.37
N ASP A 390 -6.58 4.20 -15.20
CA ASP A 390 -6.07 5.17 -16.18
C ASP A 390 -4.54 5.10 -16.41
N SER A 391 -3.88 4.10 -15.86
CA SER A 391 -2.43 3.85 -15.99
C SER A 391 -1.54 4.96 -15.40
N SER A 392 -2.11 5.90 -14.65
CA SER A 392 -1.38 7.01 -14.05
C SER A 392 -1.07 6.77 -12.57
N VAL A 393 0.05 7.32 -12.13
CA VAL A 393 0.39 7.45 -10.71
C VAL A 393 0.33 8.93 -10.35
N LYS A 394 -0.56 9.30 -9.43
CA LYS A 394 -0.72 10.65 -8.92
C LYS A 394 -0.06 10.79 -7.56
N VAL A 395 0.54 11.95 -7.31
CA VAL A 395 1.24 12.25 -6.04
C VAL A 395 0.71 13.56 -5.50
N HIS A 396 0.23 13.55 -4.26
CA HIS A 396 -0.36 14.70 -3.57
C HIS A 396 0.36 14.92 -2.24
N ASP A 397 0.53 16.19 -1.90
CA ASP A 397 0.97 16.63 -0.58
C ASP A 397 -0.26 16.95 0.27
N ILE A 398 -0.58 16.07 1.22
CA ILE A 398 -1.76 16.19 2.08
C ILE A 398 -1.63 17.44 2.98
N LYS A 399 -0.44 17.65 3.54
CA LYS A 399 -0.20 18.75 4.47
C LYS A 399 -0.40 20.10 3.78
N HIS A 400 0.14 20.23 2.59
CA HIS A 400 -0.04 21.44 1.79
C HIS A 400 -1.52 21.68 1.47
N TYR A 401 -2.27 20.62 1.12
CA TYR A 401 -3.69 20.72 0.79
C TYR A 401 -4.57 21.08 2.00
N LEU A 402 -4.30 20.53 3.17
CA LEU A 402 -5.12 20.76 4.35
C LEU A 402 -4.84 22.10 5.04
N PHE A 403 -3.64 22.64 4.88
CA PHE A 403 -3.17 23.78 5.67
C PHE A 403 -2.68 24.98 4.83
N SER A 404 -2.84 24.94 3.50
CA SER A 404 -2.48 26.06 2.61
C SER A 404 -3.61 27.07 2.38
#